data_b2f9c029d89968bdf123dd60d710d42f
#
_entry.id   b2f9c029d89968bdf123dd60d710d42f
#
_cell.length_a   1.000
_cell.length_b   1.000
_cell.length_c   1.000
_cell.angle_alpha   90.00
_cell.angle_beta   90.00
_cell.angle_gamma   90.00
#
_symmetry.space_group_name_H-M   'P 1'
#
loop_
_entity.id
_entity.type
_entity.pdbx_description
1 polymer ?
#
loop_
_entity_poly.entity_id
_entity_poly.type
_entity_poly.pdbx_seq_one_letter_code
_entity_poly.pdbx_strand_id
1 'polypeptide(L)'
;MVDNNQPTQPHPGRSITMNYGFTGDGVDLDACTASIRRGSKSFHIASLLLPRATRQAAHALYAFCRHSDDLIDDKTRRPDALHRLRQRLDRIYHGLPCDHACDRAFARIVQSHAIPKAIPLSLLDGFAMDMVDRQFRNIGEVKQYAARVAATVGLMMSLVMRTGDPWTLSRAADLGLAMQLTNIARDVGEDARNGRLYLPLDWLRAAGIDGDRFLRDPRFTPALAGVVKQLLAEADHHYQLGHAGIDRLPAACRHAIRTAALTYQDIGRSIAANGFDSVTRRARTTLPRKLALVMAAARPVALPPELIKVAAMAPPDAAVAGLVAAAAKAFALTEQANPSMAQSGSRLERVTSILIDIQQRQRDDRRSQRLERWQKVARLV
;
A
#
# COMPACT_ATOMS: atom_id res chain seq x y z
N MET A 1 66.98 -19.78 -19.07
CA MET A 1 65.70 -20.15 -18.45
C MET A 1 65.11 -18.87 -17.93
N VAL A 2 64.19 -18.30 -18.67
CA VAL A 2 63.51 -17.01 -18.35
C VAL A 2 62.09 -17.37 -17.96
N ASP A 3 61.75 -17.09 -16.71
CA ASP A 3 60.47 -17.35 -16.12
C ASP A 3 59.51 -16.22 -16.54
N ASN A 4 58.49 -16.59 -17.28
CA ASN A 4 57.52 -15.65 -17.86
C ASN A 4 56.21 -15.76 -17.04
N ASN A 5 56.12 -14.98 -15.96
CA ASN A 5 54.91 -14.90 -15.11
C ASN A 5 54.23 -13.56 -15.38
N GLN A 6 53.35 -13.52 -16.39
CA GLN A 6 52.47 -12.38 -16.60
C GLN A 6 51.12 -12.66 -15.92
N PRO A 7 50.55 -11.70 -15.17
CA PRO A 7 49.23 -11.83 -14.60
C PRO A 7 48.14 -11.69 -15.70
N THR A 8 47.27 -12.70 -15.79
CA THR A 8 46.13 -12.73 -16.67
C THR A 8 45.12 -11.65 -16.29
N GLN A 9 44.80 -10.76 -17.23
CA GLN A 9 43.74 -9.77 -17.12
C GLN A 9 42.39 -10.45 -17.00
N PRO A 10 41.44 -9.91 -16.19
CA PRO A 10 40.08 -10.42 -16.12
C PRO A 10 39.30 -10.04 -17.39
N HIS A 11 38.71 -11.02 -18.05
CA HIS A 11 37.82 -10.84 -19.19
C HIS A 11 36.60 -10.06 -18.79
N PRO A 12 36.15 -9.03 -19.57
CA PRO A 12 34.90 -8.34 -19.33
C PRO A 12 33.71 -9.18 -19.82
N GLY A 13 32.71 -9.34 -18.95
CA GLY A 13 31.33 -9.48 -19.37
C GLY A 13 30.86 -10.86 -19.79
N ARG A 14 30.71 -11.80 -18.86
CA ARG A 14 29.61 -12.75 -18.95
C ARG A 14 28.41 -12.19 -18.15
N SER A 15 27.46 -11.61 -18.88
CA SER A 15 26.12 -11.35 -18.40
C SER A 15 25.54 -12.71 -17.98
N ILE A 16 25.53 -13.00 -16.68
CA ILE A 16 24.82 -14.14 -16.12
C ILE A 16 23.34 -13.78 -16.19
N THR A 17 22.70 -14.09 -17.31
CA THR A 17 21.26 -14.25 -17.40
C THR A 17 20.91 -15.46 -16.53
N MET A 18 20.75 -15.24 -15.22
CA MET A 18 20.15 -16.25 -14.36
C MET A 18 18.69 -16.42 -14.77
N ASN A 19 18.48 -17.42 -15.59
CA ASN A 19 17.16 -17.91 -15.94
C ASN A 19 16.62 -18.63 -14.70
N TYR A 20 15.96 -17.90 -13.80
CA TYR A 20 15.26 -18.49 -12.66
C TYR A 20 14.03 -19.23 -13.16
N GLY A 21 14.24 -20.41 -13.71
CA GLY A 21 13.20 -21.41 -13.92
C GLY A 21 12.73 -21.95 -12.57
N PHE A 22 11.97 -21.16 -11.82
CA PHE A 22 11.32 -21.64 -10.61
C PHE A 22 10.04 -22.41 -11.00
N THR A 23 10.08 -23.71 -10.89
CA THR A 23 8.93 -24.63 -10.99
C THR A 23 7.89 -24.43 -9.86
N GLY A 24 8.02 -23.37 -9.03
CA GLY A 24 7.17 -23.04 -7.88
C GLY A 24 6.36 -21.75 -8.00
N ASP A 25 6.36 -21.06 -9.15
CA ASP A 25 5.73 -19.75 -9.29
C ASP A 25 4.23 -19.73 -8.95
N GLY A 26 3.47 -20.75 -9.33
CA GLY A 26 2.05 -20.87 -9.02
C GLY A 26 1.80 -21.04 -7.51
N VAL A 27 2.53 -21.94 -6.87
CA VAL A 27 2.37 -22.25 -5.44
C VAL A 27 2.68 -21.06 -4.54
N ASP A 28 3.75 -20.29 -4.84
CA ASP A 28 4.10 -19.09 -4.10
C ASP A 28 3.01 -18.01 -4.22
N LEU A 29 2.48 -17.81 -5.43
CA LEU A 29 1.42 -16.82 -5.68
C LEU A 29 0.10 -17.22 -5.03
N ASP A 30 -0.23 -18.51 -4.98
CA ASP A 30 -1.41 -19.01 -4.28
C ASP A 30 -1.31 -18.79 -2.77
N ALA A 31 -0.14 -19.05 -2.18
CA ALA A 31 0.13 -18.77 -0.78
C ALA A 31 0.00 -17.25 -0.47
N CYS A 32 0.54 -16.38 -1.33
CA CYS A 32 0.39 -14.93 -1.21
C CYS A 32 -1.08 -14.49 -1.35
N THR A 33 -1.83 -15.08 -2.28
CA THR A 33 -3.26 -14.81 -2.45
C THR A 33 -4.07 -15.27 -1.23
N ALA A 34 -3.74 -16.40 -0.64
CA ALA A 34 -4.35 -16.87 0.59
C ALA A 34 -4.05 -15.94 1.77
N SER A 35 -2.84 -15.39 1.84
CA SER A 35 -2.44 -14.41 2.87
C SER A 35 -3.32 -13.16 2.84
N ILE A 36 -3.44 -12.47 1.70
CA ILE A 36 -4.25 -11.24 1.61
C ILE A 36 -5.75 -11.51 1.83
N ARG A 37 -6.27 -12.66 1.37
CA ARG A 37 -7.67 -13.04 1.55
C ARG A 37 -8.02 -13.24 3.03
N ARG A 38 -7.10 -13.80 3.83
CA ARG A 38 -7.28 -13.97 5.27
C ARG A 38 -7.04 -12.67 6.04
N GLY A 39 -5.99 -11.92 5.70
CA GLY A 39 -5.53 -10.78 6.48
C GLY A 39 -6.29 -9.49 6.22
N SER A 40 -6.76 -9.22 4.99
CA SER A 40 -7.51 -7.99 4.68
C SER A 40 -8.57 -8.18 3.61
N LYS A 41 -9.84 -8.30 4.04
CA LYS A 41 -10.98 -8.36 3.12
C LYS A 41 -11.08 -7.13 2.21
N SER A 42 -10.72 -5.94 2.71
CA SER A 42 -10.80 -4.68 1.95
C SER A 42 -9.75 -4.63 0.85
N PHE A 43 -8.48 -4.92 1.18
CA PHE A 43 -7.41 -4.97 0.17
C PHE A 43 -7.59 -6.14 -0.80
N HIS A 44 -8.08 -7.28 -0.34
CA HIS A 44 -8.37 -8.39 -1.24
C HIS A 44 -9.41 -8.00 -2.29
N ILE A 45 -10.57 -7.43 -1.89
CA ILE A 45 -11.61 -6.96 -2.83
C ILE A 45 -11.05 -5.92 -3.80
N ALA A 46 -10.35 -4.90 -3.31
CA ALA A 46 -9.75 -3.88 -4.16
C ALA A 46 -8.74 -4.48 -5.15
N SER A 47 -7.93 -5.45 -4.72
CA SER A 47 -6.93 -6.09 -5.57
C SER A 47 -7.51 -6.86 -6.75
N LEU A 48 -8.75 -7.37 -6.64
CA LEU A 48 -9.44 -8.05 -7.74
C LEU A 48 -9.68 -7.16 -8.96
N LEU A 49 -9.69 -5.84 -8.75
CA LEU A 49 -9.85 -4.83 -9.80
C LEU A 49 -8.53 -4.48 -10.50
N LEU A 50 -7.38 -4.97 -10.01
CA LEU A 50 -6.08 -4.78 -10.65
C LEU A 50 -5.88 -5.73 -11.84
N PRO A 51 -5.11 -5.32 -12.86
CA PRO A 51 -4.62 -6.24 -13.88
C PRO A 51 -3.88 -7.43 -13.26
N ARG A 52 -3.96 -8.61 -13.90
CA ARG A 52 -3.47 -9.88 -13.33
C ARG A 52 -2.03 -9.78 -12.81
N ALA A 53 -1.10 -9.25 -13.60
CA ALA A 53 0.30 -9.15 -13.20
C ALA A 53 0.48 -8.22 -11.99
N THR A 54 -0.12 -7.03 -12.01
CA THR A 54 -0.10 -6.06 -10.91
C THR A 54 -0.74 -6.62 -9.64
N ARG A 55 -1.85 -7.37 -9.79
CA ARG A 55 -2.54 -8.04 -8.68
C ARG A 55 -1.65 -9.09 -8.02
N GLN A 56 -0.96 -9.92 -8.80
CA GLN A 56 -0.03 -10.93 -8.30
C GLN A 56 1.12 -10.27 -7.52
N ALA A 57 1.69 -9.19 -8.06
CA ALA A 57 2.73 -8.41 -7.39
C ALA A 57 2.22 -7.78 -6.08
N ALA A 58 1.00 -7.22 -6.09
CA ALA A 58 0.38 -6.67 -4.88
C ALA A 58 0.13 -7.73 -3.81
N HIS A 59 -0.28 -8.95 -4.19
CA HIS A 59 -0.46 -10.07 -3.25
C HIS A 59 0.86 -10.51 -2.62
N ALA A 60 1.94 -10.58 -3.40
CA ALA A 60 3.26 -10.93 -2.88
C ALA A 60 3.82 -9.84 -1.95
N LEU A 61 3.66 -8.55 -2.32
CA LEU A 61 4.00 -7.43 -1.45
C LEU A 61 3.23 -7.50 -0.12
N TYR A 62 1.91 -7.70 -0.20
CA TYR A 62 1.08 -7.85 0.99
C TYR A 62 1.54 -9.02 1.87
N ALA A 63 1.82 -10.18 1.26
CA ALA A 63 2.23 -11.37 1.99
C ALA A 63 3.57 -11.17 2.71
N PHE A 64 4.53 -10.47 2.10
CA PHE A 64 5.78 -10.11 2.75
C PHE A 64 5.56 -9.17 3.94
N CYS A 65 4.80 -8.09 3.76
CA CYS A 65 4.48 -7.14 4.84
C CYS A 65 3.77 -7.84 6.01
N ARG A 66 2.73 -8.63 5.71
CA ARG A 66 1.94 -9.32 6.74
C ARG A 66 2.75 -10.38 7.48
N HIS A 67 3.55 -11.17 6.76
CA HIS A 67 4.40 -12.16 7.40
C HIS A 67 5.46 -11.53 8.29
N SER A 68 6.01 -10.38 7.87
CA SER A 68 6.98 -9.63 8.68
C SER A 68 6.34 -9.06 9.95
N ASP A 69 5.13 -8.53 9.83
CA ASP A 69 4.31 -8.03 10.93
C ASP A 69 3.99 -9.15 11.95
N ASP A 70 3.47 -10.28 11.46
CA ASP A 70 3.15 -11.45 12.29
C ASP A 70 4.35 -11.98 13.09
N LEU A 71 5.58 -11.92 12.51
CA LEU A 71 6.80 -12.35 13.20
C LEU A 71 7.21 -11.40 14.34
N ILE A 72 6.87 -10.13 14.24
CA ILE A 72 7.10 -9.14 15.30
C ILE A 72 6.03 -9.23 16.39
N ASP A 73 4.79 -9.44 15.99
CA ASP A 73 3.64 -9.54 16.91
C ASP A 73 3.54 -10.89 17.62
N ASP A 74 4.39 -11.87 17.27
CA ASP A 74 4.42 -13.18 17.94
C ASP A 74 4.68 -13.02 19.43
N LYS A 75 3.70 -13.42 20.24
CA LYS A 75 3.71 -13.33 21.72
C LYS A 75 4.88 -14.10 22.37
N THR A 76 5.49 -15.04 21.66
CA THR A 76 6.70 -15.74 22.11
C THR A 76 7.94 -14.85 22.03
N ARG A 77 7.79 -13.61 21.58
CA ARG A 77 8.77 -12.53 21.39
C ARG A 77 10.21 -13.05 21.36
N ARG A 78 10.64 -13.43 20.15
CA ARG A 78 12.07 -13.74 19.96
C ARG A 78 12.83 -12.42 19.92
N PRO A 79 13.79 -12.19 20.84
CA PRO A 79 14.54 -10.92 20.87
C PRO A 79 15.26 -10.61 19.56
N ASP A 80 15.52 -11.63 18.75
CA ASP A 80 16.23 -11.56 17.45
C ASP A 80 15.29 -11.44 16.23
N ALA A 81 13.96 -11.31 16.42
CA ALA A 81 12.99 -11.29 15.32
C ALA A 81 13.31 -10.21 14.27
N LEU A 82 13.59 -8.98 14.70
CA LEU A 82 13.96 -7.88 13.82
C LEU A 82 15.29 -8.15 13.07
N HIS A 83 16.28 -8.70 13.78
CA HIS A 83 17.56 -9.06 13.17
C HIS A 83 17.36 -10.10 12.06
N ARG A 84 16.59 -11.14 12.32
CA ARG A 84 16.23 -12.17 11.32
C ARG A 84 15.48 -11.59 10.14
N LEU A 85 14.53 -10.68 10.36
CA LEU A 85 13.81 -10.00 9.27
C LEU A 85 14.76 -9.19 8.39
N ARG A 86 15.71 -8.46 8.98
CA ARG A 86 16.73 -7.72 8.23
C ARG A 86 17.63 -8.67 7.43
N GLN A 87 18.09 -9.78 8.01
CA GLN A 87 18.85 -10.81 7.29
C GLN A 87 18.05 -11.43 6.14
N ARG A 88 16.76 -11.73 6.34
CA ARG A 88 15.88 -12.22 5.25
C ARG A 88 15.75 -11.20 4.14
N LEU A 89 15.57 -9.91 4.48
CA LEU A 89 15.54 -8.83 3.50
C LEU A 89 16.86 -8.72 2.73
N ASP A 90 18.00 -8.82 3.42
CA ASP A 90 19.32 -8.83 2.78
C ASP A 90 19.46 -9.97 1.78
N ARG A 91 19.05 -11.19 2.15
CA ARG A 91 19.06 -12.35 1.26
C ARG A 91 18.17 -12.15 0.03
N ILE A 92 16.98 -11.55 0.20
CA ILE A 92 16.07 -11.21 -0.91
C ILE A 92 16.79 -10.32 -1.93
N TYR A 93 17.48 -9.26 -1.47
CA TYR A 93 18.20 -8.33 -2.36
C TYR A 93 19.48 -8.89 -2.96
N HIS A 94 20.06 -9.96 -2.39
CA HIS A 94 21.16 -10.71 -2.98
C HIS A 94 20.67 -11.85 -3.91
N GLY A 95 19.38 -11.99 -4.16
CA GLY A 95 18.83 -13.05 -5.00
C GLY A 95 18.83 -14.44 -4.38
N LEU A 96 19.01 -14.54 -3.07
CA LEU A 96 19.07 -15.77 -2.28
C LEU A 96 17.96 -15.80 -1.20
N PRO A 97 16.68 -15.64 -1.56
CA PRO A 97 15.58 -15.60 -0.58
C PRO A 97 15.58 -16.86 0.30
N CYS A 98 15.02 -16.75 1.49
CA CYS A 98 14.76 -17.91 2.34
C CYS A 98 13.70 -18.83 1.68
N ASP A 99 13.69 -20.09 2.09
CA ASP A 99 12.70 -21.06 1.61
C ASP A 99 11.31 -20.78 2.24
N HIS A 100 10.75 -19.65 1.85
CA HIS A 100 9.41 -19.22 2.24
C HIS A 100 8.73 -18.55 1.04
N ALA A 101 7.47 -18.90 0.79
CA ALA A 101 6.70 -18.44 -0.38
C ALA A 101 6.70 -16.91 -0.53
N CYS A 102 6.49 -16.15 0.56
CA CYS A 102 6.47 -14.70 0.48
C CYS A 102 7.85 -14.09 0.16
N ASP A 103 8.97 -14.68 0.65
CA ASP A 103 10.31 -14.20 0.38
C ASP A 103 10.70 -14.42 -1.08
N ARG A 104 10.41 -15.62 -1.63
CA ARG A 104 10.64 -15.92 -3.04
C ARG A 104 9.81 -15.03 -3.95
N ALA A 105 8.51 -14.85 -3.62
CA ALA A 105 7.64 -13.97 -4.38
C ALA A 105 8.09 -12.51 -4.30
N PHE A 106 8.47 -12.02 -3.12
CA PHE A 106 8.93 -10.64 -2.94
C PHE A 106 10.29 -10.40 -3.62
N ALA A 107 11.22 -11.38 -3.62
CA ALA A 107 12.48 -11.30 -4.34
C ALA A 107 12.28 -11.04 -5.85
N ARG A 108 11.31 -11.73 -6.46
CA ARG A 108 10.94 -11.48 -7.87
C ARG A 108 10.43 -10.05 -8.09
N ILE A 109 9.65 -9.53 -7.14
CA ILE A 109 9.05 -8.20 -7.28
C ILE A 109 10.08 -7.10 -7.11
N VAL A 110 10.97 -7.19 -6.14
CA VAL A 110 12.01 -6.16 -5.94
C VAL A 110 12.93 -6.05 -7.15
N GLN A 111 13.22 -7.18 -7.83
CA GLN A 111 14.01 -7.18 -9.07
C GLN A 111 13.21 -6.62 -10.25
N SER A 112 12.00 -7.13 -10.50
CA SER A 112 11.21 -6.77 -11.69
C SER A 112 10.68 -5.35 -11.66
N HIS A 113 10.56 -4.74 -10.47
CA HIS A 113 10.03 -3.38 -10.29
C HIS A 113 11.06 -2.41 -9.69
N ALA A 114 12.34 -2.83 -9.59
CA ALA A 114 13.44 -2.02 -9.08
C ALA A 114 13.10 -1.30 -7.75
N ILE A 115 12.45 -2.03 -6.82
CA ILE A 115 12.10 -1.48 -5.51
C ILE A 115 13.41 -1.27 -4.72
N PRO A 116 13.77 -0.04 -4.32
CA PRO A 116 15.00 0.19 -3.59
C PRO A 116 14.90 -0.36 -2.16
N LYS A 117 15.96 -1.01 -1.69
CA LYS A 117 16.04 -1.67 -0.36
C LYS A 117 15.68 -0.74 0.81
N ALA A 118 15.97 0.55 0.66
CA ALA A 118 15.65 1.56 1.68
C ALA A 118 14.18 1.60 2.07
N ILE A 119 13.26 1.27 1.13
CA ILE A 119 11.81 1.32 1.39
C ILE A 119 11.36 0.16 2.30
N PRO A 120 11.57 -1.13 1.95
CA PRO A 120 11.19 -2.21 2.86
C PRO A 120 12.06 -2.24 4.14
N LEU A 121 13.29 -1.72 4.12
CA LEU A 121 14.07 -1.54 5.34
C LEU A 121 13.40 -0.55 6.30
N SER A 122 12.90 0.58 5.78
CA SER A 122 12.13 1.55 6.58
C SER A 122 10.84 0.94 7.15
N LEU A 123 10.18 0.02 6.42
CA LEU A 123 9.04 -0.73 6.96
C LEU A 123 9.46 -1.56 8.19
N LEU A 124 10.60 -2.27 8.12
CA LEU A 124 11.12 -3.04 9.25
C LEU A 124 11.51 -2.13 10.43
N ASP A 125 12.00 -0.90 10.16
CA ASP A 125 12.27 0.09 11.20
C ASP A 125 10.96 0.58 11.88
N GLY A 126 9.85 0.60 11.15
CA GLY A 126 8.53 0.85 11.73
C GLY A 126 8.10 -0.25 12.71
N PHE A 127 8.28 -1.51 12.34
CA PHE A 127 8.01 -2.65 13.22
C PHE A 127 8.94 -2.67 14.45
N ALA A 128 10.18 -2.16 14.33
CA ALA A 128 11.05 -2.00 15.49
C ALA A 128 10.47 -1.02 16.53
N MET A 129 9.70 -0.02 16.10
CA MET A 129 9.03 0.91 17.02
C MET A 129 7.91 0.21 17.81
N ASP A 130 7.22 -0.76 17.18
CA ASP A 130 6.19 -1.57 17.86
C ASP A 130 6.79 -2.54 18.88
N MET A 131 8.01 -3.06 18.64
CA MET A 131 8.69 -3.96 19.58
C MET A 131 9.05 -3.31 20.92
N VAL A 132 9.24 -1.99 20.95
CA VAL A 132 9.61 -1.22 22.15
C VAL A 132 8.42 -0.45 22.72
N ASP A 133 7.20 -0.75 22.28
CA ASP A 133 5.96 -0.08 22.70
C ASP A 133 6.10 1.46 22.69
N ARG A 134 6.69 1.99 21.60
CA ARG A 134 7.05 3.41 21.49
C ARG A 134 5.82 4.29 21.58
N GLN A 135 5.85 5.27 22.46
CA GLN A 135 4.87 6.35 22.52
C GLN A 135 5.33 7.53 21.67
N PHE A 136 4.40 8.33 21.16
CA PHE A 136 4.65 9.43 20.23
C PHE A 136 4.32 10.78 20.88
N ARG A 137 5.29 11.69 20.92
CA ARG A 137 5.13 12.99 21.59
C ARG A 137 4.13 13.90 20.90
N ASN A 138 4.09 13.89 19.58
CA ASN A 138 3.27 14.77 18.73
C ASN A 138 2.86 14.09 17.43
N ILE A 139 1.98 14.74 16.66
CA ILE A 139 1.49 14.23 15.38
C ILE A 139 2.61 14.01 14.34
N GLY A 140 3.68 14.79 14.38
CA GLY A 140 4.81 14.59 13.48
C GLY A 140 5.50 13.23 13.71
N GLU A 141 5.66 12.81 14.96
CA GLU A 141 6.20 11.47 15.29
C GLU A 141 5.23 10.35 14.90
N VAL A 142 3.92 10.55 15.08
CA VAL A 142 2.90 9.58 14.60
C VAL A 142 2.96 9.45 13.08
N LYS A 143 3.10 10.56 12.35
CA LYS A 143 3.28 10.52 10.90
C LYS A 143 4.59 9.84 10.49
N GLN A 144 5.68 10.00 11.23
CA GLN A 144 6.92 9.26 10.99
C GLN A 144 6.75 7.74 11.15
N TYR A 145 5.96 7.30 12.14
CA TYR A 145 5.58 5.90 12.28
C TYR A 145 4.70 5.44 11.09
N ALA A 146 3.63 6.18 10.80
CA ALA A 146 2.73 5.89 9.70
C ALA A 146 3.45 5.85 8.33
N ALA A 147 4.45 6.71 8.14
CA ALA A 147 5.32 6.71 6.97
C ALA A 147 6.05 5.38 6.81
N ARG A 148 6.59 4.84 7.91
CA ARG A 148 7.32 3.58 7.89
C ARG A 148 6.42 2.37 7.63
N VAL A 149 5.29 2.27 8.35
CA VAL A 149 4.44 1.05 8.29
C VAL A 149 3.41 1.06 7.17
N ALA A 150 3.14 2.21 6.53
CA ALA A 150 2.08 2.30 5.51
C ALA A 150 2.47 3.10 4.26
N ALA A 151 3.10 4.29 4.38
CA ALA A 151 3.49 5.04 3.18
C ALA A 151 4.55 4.28 2.36
N THR A 152 5.46 3.52 2.98
CA THR A 152 6.37 2.59 2.31
C THR A 152 5.64 1.61 1.41
N VAL A 153 4.50 1.08 1.87
CA VAL A 153 3.64 0.17 1.06
C VAL A 153 3.04 0.91 -0.13
N GLY A 154 2.57 2.14 0.06
CA GLY A 154 2.08 3.01 -1.02
C GLY A 154 3.15 3.28 -2.09
N LEU A 155 4.39 3.56 -1.68
CA LEU A 155 5.52 3.76 -2.58
C LEU A 155 5.87 2.47 -3.35
N MET A 156 5.96 1.32 -2.68
CA MET A 156 6.21 0.03 -3.34
C MET A 156 5.09 -0.32 -4.33
N MET A 157 3.83 -0.07 -3.97
CA MET A 157 2.70 -0.26 -4.88
C MET A 157 2.77 0.64 -6.11
N SER A 158 3.22 1.89 -5.98
CA SER A 158 3.40 2.80 -7.12
C SER A 158 4.46 2.27 -8.09
N LEU A 159 5.59 1.79 -7.57
CA LEU A 159 6.64 1.16 -8.38
C LEU A 159 6.13 -0.12 -9.06
N VAL A 160 5.32 -0.94 -8.39
CA VAL A 160 4.64 -2.12 -8.96
C VAL A 160 3.71 -1.71 -10.10
N MET A 161 3.03 -0.57 -9.99
CA MET A 161 2.19 0.00 -11.05
C MET A 161 2.99 0.78 -12.11
N ARG A 162 4.33 0.70 -12.10
CA ARG A 162 5.20 1.39 -13.06
C ARG A 162 5.02 2.93 -13.04
N THR A 163 4.85 3.48 -11.85
CA THR A 163 4.73 4.91 -11.63
C THR A 163 5.76 5.35 -10.60
N GLY A 164 6.66 6.26 -11.00
CA GLY A 164 7.80 6.65 -10.17
C GLY A 164 8.14 8.15 -10.23
N ASP A 165 7.28 9.00 -10.82
CA ASP A 165 7.50 10.44 -10.73
C ASP A 165 7.32 10.94 -9.28
N PRO A 166 8.14 11.92 -8.83
CA PRO A 166 8.17 12.35 -7.42
C PRO A 166 6.82 12.84 -6.90
N TRP A 167 6.04 13.52 -7.74
CA TRP A 167 4.76 14.05 -7.32
C TRP A 167 3.74 12.94 -7.07
N THR A 168 3.59 11.98 -8.00
CA THR A 168 2.68 10.85 -7.85
C THR A 168 3.09 9.96 -6.67
N LEU A 169 4.39 9.73 -6.47
CA LEU A 169 4.91 9.03 -5.29
C LEU A 169 4.56 9.74 -3.99
N SER A 170 4.65 11.07 -3.94
CA SER A 170 4.24 11.85 -2.76
C SER A 170 2.75 11.64 -2.46
N ARG A 171 1.90 11.69 -3.47
CA ARG A 171 0.44 11.46 -3.32
C ARG A 171 0.12 10.02 -2.90
N ALA A 172 0.87 9.04 -3.38
CA ALA A 172 0.74 7.66 -2.92
C ALA A 172 1.16 7.48 -1.45
N ALA A 173 2.21 8.20 -1.03
CA ALA A 173 2.63 8.23 0.37
C ALA A 173 1.56 8.89 1.27
N ASP A 174 0.94 10.00 0.82
CA ASP A 174 -0.19 10.62 1.52
C ASP A 174 -1.34 9.62 1.74
N LEU A 175 -1.67 8.83 0.73
CA LEU A 175 -2.71 7.81 0.88
C LEU A 175 -2.33 6.75 1.93
N GLY A 176 -1.06 6.35 1.98
CA GLY A 176 -0.54 5.47 3.03
C GLY A 176 -0.65 6.08 4.42
N LEU A 177 -0.23 7.35 4.58
CA LEU A 177 -0.37 8.10 5.84
C LEU A 177 -1.84 8.16 6.28
N ALA A 178 -2.75 8.55 5.38
CA ALA A 178 -4.18 8.64 5.66
C ALA A 178 -4.76 7.31 6.17
N MET A 179 -4.44 6.21 5.49
CA MET A 179 -4.91 4.88 5.88
C MET A 179 -4.39 4.46 7.25
N GLN A 180 -3.13 4.76 7.57
CA GLN A 180 -2.57 4.40 8.88
C GLN A 180 -3.12 5.27 10.00
N LEU A 181 -3.26 6.58 9.80
CA LEU A 181 -3.92 7.46 10.78
C LEU A 181 -5.37 7.01 11.05
N THR A 182 -6.08 6.55 10.00
CA THR A 182 -7.41 5.96 10.16
C THR A 182 -7.38 4.65 10.95
N ASN A 183 -6.39 3.77 10.74
CA ASN A 183 -6.21 2.56 11.53
C ASN A 183 -5.98 2.90 13.01
N ILE A 184 -5.07 3.83 13.30
CA ILE A 184 -4.81 4.31 14.66
C ILE A 184 -6.11 4.86 15.30
N ALA A 185 -6.85 5.71 14.58
CA ALA A 185 -8.12 6.25 15.07
C ALA A 185 -9.18 5.16 15.33
N ARG A 186 -9.18 4.09 14.54
CA ARG A 186 -10.13 2.97 14.69
C ARG A 186 -9.80 2.07 15.87
N ASP A 187 -8.52 1.85 16.14
CA ASP A 187 -8.07 0.76 16.99
C ASP A 187 -7.65 1.23 18.40
N VAL A 188 -7.93 2.52 18.77
CA VAL A 188 -7.51 3.14 20.04
C VAL A 188 -7.72 2.25 21.26
N GLY A 189 -8.90 1.64 21.42
CA GLY A 189 -9.19 0.78 22.56
C GLY A 189 -8.55 -0.59 22.48
N GLU A 190 -8.40 -1.15 21.27
CA GLU A 190 -7.72 -2.43 21.04
C GLU A 190 -6.22 -2.30 21.31
N ASP A 191 -5.61 -1.23 20.78
CA ASP A 191 -4.19 -0.92 20.98
C ASP A 191 -3.87 -0.69 22.47
N ALA A 192 -4.69 0.10 23.16
CA ALA A 192 -4.51 0.37 24.60
C ALA A 192 -4.61 -0.91 25.44
N ARG A 193 -5.56 -1.81 25.16
CA ARG A 193 -5.65 -3.13 25.84
C ARG A 193 -4.45 -4.04 25.55
N ASN A 194 -3.75 -3.80 24.44
CA ASN A 194 -2.49 -4.48 24.10
C ASN A 194 -1.24 -3.74 24.62
N GLY A 195 -1.41 -2.67 25.42
CA GLY A 195 -0.32 -1.87 25.99
C GLY A 195 0.28 -0.85 25.01
N ARG A 196 -0.36 -0.57 23.88
CA ARG A 196 0.13 0.32 22.83
C ARG A 196 -0.66 1.63 22.78
N LEU A 197 0.04 2.76 22.62
CA LEU A 197 -0.56 4.08 22.53
C LEU A 197 0.04 4.86 21.35
N TYR A 198 -0.74 4.95 20.26
CA TYR A 198 -0.33 5.64 19.04
C TYR A 198 -0.86 7.08 18.94
N LEU A 199 -1.73 7.52 19.87
CA LEU A 199 -2.22 8.89 19.91
C LEU A 199 -1.10 9.86 20.34
N PRO A 200 -1.04 11.09 19.76
CA PRO A 200 -0.06 12.10 20.16
C PRO A 200 -0.20 12.47 21.64
N LEU A 201 0.87 12.35 22.43
CA LEU A 201 0.85 12.63 23.86
C LEU A 201 0.55 14.10 24.19
N ASP A 202 0.98 15.03 23.34
CA ASP A 202 0.66 16.45 23.48
C ASP A 202 -0.84 16.74 23.33
N TRP A 203 -1.53 16.04 22.39
CA TRP A 203 -2.97 16.16 22.23
C TRP A 203 -3.75 15.54 23.40
N LEU A 204 -3.30 14.36 23.90
CA LEU A 204 -3.88 13.75 25.10
C LEU A 204 -3.74 14.67 26.30
N ARG A 205 -2.55 15.24 26.53
CA ARG A 205 -2.28 16.17 27.62
C ARG A 205 -3.13 17.43 27.50
N ALA A 206 -3.24 18.01 26.32
CA ALA A 206 -4.11 19.17 26.07
C ALA A 206 -5.59 18.87 26.34
N ALA A 207 -6.02 17.61 26.15
CA ALA A 207 -7.36 17.13 26.46
C ALA A 207 -7.54 16.71 27.93
N GLY A 208 -6.53 16.87 28.80
CA GLY A 208 -6.56 16.47 30.20
C GLY A 208 -6.49 14.96 30.43
N ILE A 209 -5.96 14.22 29.44
CA ILE A 209 -5.86 12.74 29.48
C ILE A 209 -4.40 12.37 29.77
N ASP A 210 -4.20 11.62 30.86
CA ASP A 210 -2.93 10.99 31.18
C ASP A 210 -2.79 9.68 30.39
N GLY A 211 -1.75 9.57 29.56
CA GLY A 211 -1.53 8.42 28.67
C GLY A 211 -1.30 7.10 29.41
N ASP A 212 -0.55 7.14 30.52
CA ASP A 212 -0.27 5.93 31.32
C ASP A 212 -1.51 5.46 32.06
N ARG A 213 -2.32 6.38 32.56
CA ARG A 213 -3.62 6.04 33.16
C ARG A 213 -4.56 5.46 32.11
N PHE A 214 -4.59 6.02 30.90
CA PHE A 214 -5.39 5.51 29.79
C PHE A 214 -4.98 4.09 29.39
N LEU A 215 -3.69 3.78 29.33
CA LEU A 215 -3.20 2.43 29.05
C LEU A 215 -3.62 1.40 30.11
N ARG A 216 -3.67 1.80 31.41
CA ARG A 216 -4.10 0.91 32.50
C ARG A 216 -5.61 0.65 32.52
N ASP A 217 -6.40 1.65 32.13
CA ASP A 217 -7.87 1.59 32.17
C ASP A 217 -8.44 2.41 30.97
N PRO A 218 -8.44 1.83 29.77
CA PRO A 218 -8.91 2.52 28.56
C PRO A 218 -10.41 2.73 28.59
N ARG A 219 -10.82 3.97 28.86
CA ARG A 219 -12.22 4.39 28.88
C ARG A 219 -12.50 5.46 27.85
N PHE A 220 -13.65 5.36 27.22
CA PHE A 220 -14.15 6.41 26.36
C PHE A 220 -14.57 7.65 27.18
N THR A 221 -14.17 8.82 26.67
CA THR A 221 -14.58 10.11 27.23
C THR A 221 -14.82 11.12 26.09
N PRO A 222 -15.64 12.17 26.29
CA PRO A 222 -15.79 13.23 25.29
C PRO A 222 -14.47 13.93 24.95
N ALA A 223 -13.55 14.04 25.91
CA ALA A 223 -12.20 14.58 25.68
C ALA A 223 -11.42 13.71 24.69
N LEU A 224 -11.46 12.37 24.86
CA LEU A 224 -10.81 11.45 23.93
C LEU A 224 -11.46 11.47 22.54
N ALA A 225 -12.79 11.63 22.46
CA ALA A 225 -13.48 11.80 21.19
C ALA A 225 -12.94 13.02 20.42
N GLY A 226 -12.59 14.09 21.11
CA GLY A 226 -11.93 15.28 20.52
C GLY A 226 -10.58 14.93 19.89
N VAL A 227 -9.75 14.15 20.57
CA VAL A 227 -8.44 13.70 20.06
C VAL A 227 -8.60 12.79 18.84
N VAL A 228 -9.53 11.83 18.87
CA VAL A 228 -9.81 10.94 17.72
C VAL A 228 -10.33 11.75 16.54
N LYS A 229 -11.22 12.73 16.76
CA LYS A 229 -11.71 13.64 15.71
C LYS A 229 -10.57 14.42 15.06
N GLN A 230 -9.64 14.95 15.86
CA GLN A 230 -8.47 15.69 15.37
C GLN A 230 -7.57 14.77 14.52
N LEU A 231 -7.34 13.52 14.94
CA LEU A 231 -6.54 12.57 14.19
C LEU A 231 -7.19 12.21 12.84
N LEU A 232 -8.53 12.07 12.81
CA LEU A 232 -9.26 11.84 11.57
C LEU A 232 -9.24 13.05 10.64
N ALA A 233 -9.16 14.28 11.16
CA ALA A 233 -9.00 15.47 10.32
C ALA A 233 -7.63 15.49 9.63
N GLU A 234 -6.56 15.08 10.31
CA GLU A 234 -5.24 14.86 9.69
C GLU A 234 -5.30 13.76 8.62
N ALA A 235 -5.98 12.64 8.91
CA ALA A 235 -6.17 11.58 7.91
C ALA A 235 -6.93 12.09 6.67
N ASP A 236 -7.99 12.87 6.85
CA ASP A 236 -8.80 13.42 5.75
C ASP A 236 -7.98 14.40 4.90
N HIS A 237 -7.11 15.23 5.49
CA HIS A 237 -6.17 16.06 4.75
C HIS A 237 -5.31 15.22 3.81
N HIS A 238 -4.69 14.15 4.31
CA HIS A 238 -3.87 13.25 3.50
C HIS A 238 -4.70 12.45 2.47
N TYR A 239 -5.95 12.05 2.76
CA TYR A 239 -6.84 11.48 1.74
C TYR A 239 -7.11 12.44 0.59
N GLN A 240 -7.35 13.72 0.88
CA GLN A 240 -7.58 14.74 -0.14
C GLN A 240 -6.37 14.87 -1.07
N LEU A 241 -5.15 14.93 -0.52
CA LEU A 241 -3.92 14.95 -1.31
C LEU A 241 -3.74 13.64 -2.11
N GLY A 242 -3.96 12.49 -1.49
CA GLY A 242 -3.82 11.18 -2.11
C GLY A 242 -4.77 10.96 -3.28
N HIS A 243 -6.03 11.39 -3.15
CA HIS A 243 -7.01 11.30 -4.24
C HIS A 243 -6.57 12.05 -5.50
N ALA A 244 -5.92 13.21 -5.37
CA ALA A 244 -5.40 13.97 -6.50
C ALA A 244 -4.36 13.17 -7.32
N GLY A 245 -3.60 12.27 -6.67
CA GLY A 245 -2.58 11.44 -7.33
C GLY A 245 -3.14 10.26 -8.12
N ILE A 246 -4.34 9.78 -7.80
CA ILE A 246 -4.87 8.54 -8.40
C ILE A 246 -5.02 8.66 -9.91
N ASP A 247 -5.37 9.82 -10.43
CA ASP A 247 -5.57 10.02 -11.86
C ASP A 247 -4.25 10.06 -12.69
N ARG A 248 -3.10 10.10 -12.01
CA ARG A 248 -1.77 9.93 -12.61
C ARG A 248 -1.34 8.46 -12.70
N LEU A 249 -2.00 7.56 -11.98
CA LEU A 249 -1.74 6.12 -12.08
C LEU A 249 -2.20 5.56 -13.43
N PRO A 250 -1.68 4.41 -13.88
CA PRO A 250 -2.19 3.70 -15.04
C PRO A 250 -3.70 3.49 -14.96
N ALA A 251 -4.43 3.76 -16.04
CA ALA A 251 -5.89 3.75 -16.06
C ALA A 251 -6.50 2.44 -15.49
N ALA A 252 -5.87 1.30 -15.82
CA ALA A 252 -6.29 -0.02 -15.35
C ALA A 252 -6.13 -0.24 -13.83
N CYS A 253 -5.37 0.61 -13.13
CA CYS A 253 -5.14 0.51 -11.68
C CYS A 253 -6.00 1.48 -10.86
N ARG A 254 -6.49 2.57 -11.48
CA ARG A 254 -7.17 3.67 -10.77
C ARG A 254 -8.38 3.22 -9.99
N HIS A 255 -9.21 2.35 -10.57
CA HIS A 255 -10.42 1.83 -9.91
C HIS A 255 -10.06 1.07 -8.62
N ALA A 256 -9.05 0.20 -8.65
CA ALA A 256 -8.59 -0.54 -7.49
C ALA A 256 -8.10 0.37 -6.36
N ILE A 257 -7.26 1.36 -6.70
CA ILE A 257 -6.69 2.28 -5.71
C ILE A 257 -7.77 3.20 -5.12
N ARG A 258 -8.70 3.72 -5.95
CA ARG A 258 -9.85 4.48 -5.43
C ARG A 258 -10.74 3.63 -4.51
N THR A 259 -10.98 2.37 -4.85
CA THR A 259 -11.73 1.44 -4.00
C THR A 259 -11.07 1.26 -2.64
N ALA A 260 -9.76 1.06 -2.60
CA ALA A 260 -9.01 0.96 -1.34
C ALA A 260 -9.12 2.26 -0.53
N ALA A 261 -8.87 3.42 -1.16
CA ALA A 261 -8.94 4.73 -0.53
C ALA A 261 -10.33 5.00 0.08
N LEU A 262 -11.39 4.87 -0.72
CA LEU A 262 -12.75 5.12 -0.27
C LEU A 262 -13.20 4.15 0.83
N THR A 263 -12.76 2.87 0.77
CA THR A 263 -13.11 1.88 1.80
C THR A 263 -12.45 2.21 3.14
N TYR A 264 -11.22 2.69 3.14
CA TYR A 264 -10.54 3.12 4.36
C TYR A 264 -11.07 4.46 4.88
N GLN A 265 -11.33 5.42 4.01
CA GLN A 265 -11.95 6.69 4.39
C GLN A 265 -13.34 6.48 5.01
N ASP A 266 -14.10 5.48 4.54
CA ASP A 266 -15.41 5.12 5.11
C ASP A 266 -15.32 4.59 6.55
N ILE A 267 -14.18 4.00 6.95
CA ILE A 267 -13.92 3.64 8.35
C ILE A 267 -13.92 4.90 9.22
N GLY A 268 -13.26 5.98 8.78
CA GLY A 268 -13.26 7.26 9.49
C GLY A 268 -14.67 7.83 9.65
N ARG A 269 -15.49 7.76 8.59
CA ARG A 269 -16.91 8.15 8.67
C ARG A 269 -17.71 7.30 9.66
N SER A 270 -17.43 6.01 9.72
CA SER A 270 -18.07 5.10 10.67
C SER A 270 -17.65 5.41 12.12
N ILE A 271 -16.41 5.81 12.35
CA ILE A 271 -15.93 6.28 13.67
C ILE A 271 -16.68 7.56 14.06
N ALA A 272 -16.77 8.52 13.15
CA ALA A 272 -17.50 9.76 13.38
C ALA A 272 -19.00 9.51 13.69
N ALA A 273 -19.65 8.62 12.96
CA ALA A 273 -21.05 8.21 13.18
C ALA A 273 -21.26 7.52 14.55
N ASN A 274 -20.21 6.90 15.12
CA ASN A 274 -20.22 6.34 16.47
C ASN A 274 -19.84 7.37 17.56
N GLY A 275 -19.84 8.67 17.27
CA GLY A 275 -19.44 9.72 18.21
C GLY A 275 -17.95 9.70 18.55
N PHE A 276 -17.12 9.21 17.63
CA PHE A 276 -15.67 9.03 17.79
C PHE A 276 -15.28 8.05 18.92
N ASP A 277 -16.20 7.18 19.34
CA ASP A 277 -15.92 6.12 20.29
C ASP A 277 -15.20 4.94 19.60
N SER A 278 -13.89 4.92 19.71
CA SER A 278 -13.01 3.84 19.25
C SER A 278 -12.45 3.00 20.42
N VAL A 279 -12.98 3.18 21.63
CA VAL A 279 -12.59 2.38 22.82
C VAL A 279 -13.55 1.23 23.03
N THR A 280 -14.85 1.51 23.06
CA THR A 280 -15.89 0.50 23.29
C THR A 280 -16.40 -0.14 22.01
N ARG A 281 -16.21 0.52 20.88
CA ARG A 281 -16.69 0.08 19.55
C ARG A 281 -15.57 0.15 18.53
N ARG A 282 -15.36 -0.95 17.80
CA ARG A 282 -14.45 -0.96 16.65
C ARG A 282 -15.25 -0.75 15.37
N ALA A 283 -15.02 0.38 14.68
CA ALA A 283 -15.68 0.69 13.42
C ALA A 283 -15.31 -0.30 12.32
N ARG A 284 -16.30 -0.73 11.54
CA ARG A 284 -16.13 -1.67 10.42
C ARG A 284 -17.01 -1.28 9.25
N THR A 285 -16.48 -1.32 8.05
CA THR A 285 -17.27 -1.19 6.82
C THR A 285 -17.95 -2.53 6.51
N THR A 286 -19.29 -2.54 6.40
CA THR A 286 -20.07 -3.75 6.06
C THR A 286 -19.86 -4.17 4.61
N LEU A 287 -20.15 -5.44 4.28
CA LEU A 287 -19.98 -5.94 2.91
C LEU A 287 -20.85 -5.18 1.88
N PRO A 288 -22.17 -4.89 2.13
CA PRO A 288 -22.96 -4.07 1.22
C PRO A 288 -22.35 -2.68 1.00
N ARG A 289 -21.84 -2.06 2.07
CA ARG A 289 -21.18 -0.76 1.98
C ARG A 289 -19.90 -0.83 1.15
N LYS A 290 -19.08 -1.88 1.30
CA LYS A 290 -17.89 -2.10 0.47
C LYS A 290 -18.25 -2.23 -1.01
N LEU A 291 -19.30 -2.97 -1.35
CA LEU A 291 -19.77 -3.10 -2.73
C LEU A 291 -20.23 -1.76 -3.30
N ALA A 292 -20.98 -0.97 -2.53
CA ALA A 292 -21.36 0.39 -2.92
C ALA A 292 -20.15 1.29 -3.16
N LEU A 293 -19.09 1.17 -2.34
CA LEU A 293 -17.85 1.92 -2.52
C LEU A 293 -17.06 1.46 -3.75
N VAL A 294 -17.07 0.16 -4.09
CA VAL A 294 -16.52 -0.34 -5.36
C VAL A 294 -17.21 0.32 -6.54
N MET A 295 -18.53 0.42 -6.52
CA MET A 295 -19.30 1.08 -7.58
C MET A 295 -19.01 2.58 -7.64
N ALA A 296 -18.94 3.25 -6.49
CA ALA A 296 -18.60 4.68 -6.42
C ALA A 296 -17.19 4.96 -6.94
N ALA A 297 -16.23 4.08 -6.67
CA ALA A 297 -14.83 4.17 -7.12
C ALA A 297 -14.65 4.07 -8.65
N ALA A 298 -15.67 3.62 -9.39
CA ALA A 298 -15.62 3.60 -10.85
C ALA A 298 -15.50 5.01 -11.46
N ARG A 299 -15.90 6.04 -10.71
CA ARG A 299 -15.77 7.45 -11.11
C ARG A 299 -14.66 8.13 -10.31
N PRO A 300 -13.95 9.12 -10.88
CA PRO A 300 -13.04 9.97 -10.13
C PRO A 300 -13.76 10.63 -8.95
N VAL A 301 -13.04 10.84 -7.85
CA VAL A 301 -13.53 11.65 -6.73
C VAL A 301 -13.49 13.10 -7.16
N ALA A 302 -14.64 13.79 -7.13
CA ALA A 302 -14.68 15.20 -7.43
C ALA A 302 -13.97 15.98 -6.32
N LEU A 303 -12.83 16.59 -6.65
CA LEU A 303 -12.08 17.45 -5.74
C LEU A 303 -12.38 18.92 -6.05
N PRO A 304 -12.54 19.78 -5.04
CA PRO A 304 -12.65 21.20 -5.25
C PRO A 304 -11.44 21.77 -6.01
N PRO A 305 -11.61 22.72 -6.93
CA PRO A 305 -10.50 23.30 -7.71
C PRO A 305 -9.34 23.83 -6.84
N GLU A 306 -9.65 24.41 -5.71
CA GLU A 306 -8.64 24.91 -4.76
C GLU A 306 -7.81 23.77 -4.18
N LEU A 307 -8.43 22.65 -3.88
CA LEU A 307 -7.72 21.48 -3.38
C LEU A 307 -6.79 20.88 -4.44
N ILE A 308 -7.22 20.86 -5.71
CA ILE A 308 -6.38 20.42 -6.83
C ILE A 308 -5.13 21.31 -6.91
N LYS A 309 -5.27 22.64 -6.79
CA LYS A 309 -4.14 23.58 -6.76
C LYS A 309 -3.21 23.30 -5.58
N VAL A 310 -3.78 23.15 -4.37
CA VAL A 310 -3.01 22.83 -3.17
C VAL A 310 -2.24 21.51 -3.37
N ALA A 311 -2.89 20.47 -3.83
CA ALA A 311 -2.24 19.18 -4.06
C ALA A 311 -1.15 19.23 -5.13
N ALA A 312 -1.32 20.07 -6.18
CA ALA A 312 -0.32 20.26 -7.22
C ALA A 312 0.98 20.89 -6.69
N MET A 313 0.87 21.80 -5.70
CA MET A 313 2.00 22.53 -5.12
C MET A 313 2.53 21.91 -3.82
N ALA A 314 1.76 21.01 -3.18
CA ALA A 314 2.13 20.42 -1.91
C ALA A 314 3.41 19.58 -2.04
N PRO A 315 4.45 19.90 -1.25
CA PRO A 315 5.64 19.04 -1.18
C PRO A 315 5.28 17.69 -0.53
N PRO A 316 6.17 16.69 -0.64
CA PRO A 316 6.04 15.48 0.17
C PRO A 316 6.00 15.85 1.66
N ASP A 317 5.18 15.17 2.45
CA ASP A 317 5.25 15.31 3.91
C ASP A 317 6.68 15.00 4.40
N ALA A 318 7.15 15.74 5.38
CA ALA A 318 8.52 15.63 5.90
C ALA A 318 8.86 14.19 6.35
N ALA A 319 7.85 13.44 6.82
CA ALA A 319 8.03 12.07 7.25
C ALA A 319 8.36 11.09 6.10
N VAL A 320 8.02 11.43 4.84
CA VAL A 320 8.19 10.56 3.67
C VAL A 320 9.15 11.10 2.62
N ALA A 321 9.61 12.35 2.72
CA ALA A 321 10.38 13.04 1.68
C ALA A 321 11.62 12.24 1.23
N GLY A 322 12.38 11.67 2.16
CA GLY A 322 13.56 10.85 1.86
C GLY A 322 13.21 9.54 1.13
N LEU A 323 12.09 8.91 1.50
CA LEU A 323 11.63 7.67 0.86
C LEU A 323 11.09 7.92 -0.55
N VAL A 324 10.38 9.02 -0.76
CA VAL A 324 9.92 9.48 -2.08
C VAL A 324 11.11 9.72 -3.01
N ALA A 325 12.13 10.43 -2.52
CA ALA A 325 13.35 10.68 -3.30
C ALA A 325 14.09 9.38 -3.67
N ALA A 326 14.19 8.43 -2.74
CA ALA A 326 14.81 7.13 -2.98
C ALA A 326 14.04 6.32 -4.04
N ALA A 327 12.69 6.30 -3.96
CA ALA A 327 11.83 5.63 -4.92
C ALA A 327 11.94 6.24 -6.31
N ALA A 328 11.87 7.56 -6.41
CA ALA A 328 11.96 8.30 -7.67
C ALA A 328 13.32 8.10 -8.36
N LYS A 329 14.41 8.16 -7.58
CA LYS A 329 15.77 7.89 -8.09
C LYS A 329 15.89 6.48 -8.66
N ALA A 330 15.42 5.47 -7.93
CA ALA A 330 15.49 4.08 -8.39
C ALA A 330 14.67 3.86 -9.67
N PHE A 331 13.50 4.45 -9.76
CA PHE A 331 12.65 4.39 -10.94
C PHE A 331 13.32 5.04 -12.15
N ALA A 332 13.86 6.25 -12.00
CA ALA A 332 14.54 6.97 -13.09
C ALA A 332 15.76 6.19 -13.62
N LEU A 333 16.55 5.57 -12.75
CA LEU A 333 17.68 4.72 -13.15
C LEU A 333 17.22 3.50 -13.97
N THR A 334 16.08 2.92 -13.62
CA THR A 334 15.52 1.77 -14.35
C THR A 334 15.03 2.17 -15.75
N GLU A 335 14.38 3.34 -15.89
CA GLU A 335 13.94 3.86 -17.18
C GLU A 335 15.13 4.17 -18.09
N GLN A 336 16.21 4.75 -17.54
CA GLN A 336 17.43 5.02 -18.28
C GLN A 336 18.15 3.74 -18.76
N ALA A 337 18.17 2.70 -17.92
CA ALA A 337 18.77 1.41 -18.25
C ALA A 337 17.98 0.60 -19.29
N ASN A 338 16.66 0.80 -19.40
CA ASN A 338 15.75 0.07 -20.28
C ASN A 338 14.74 0.99 -20.99
N PRO A 339 15.18 1.83 -21.95
CA PRO A 339 14.26 2.74 -22.65
C PRO A 339 13.15 2.02 -23.44
N SER A 340 13.35 0.76 -23.82
CA SER A 340 12.31 -0.05 -24.48
C SER A 340 11.16 -0.44 -23.54
N MET A 341 11.36 -0.49 -22.23
CA MET A 341 10.30 -0.76 -21.26
C MET A 341 9.37 0.43 -21.09
N ALA A 342 9.86 1.66 -21.17
CA ALA A 342 9.05 2.88 -21.17
C ALA A 342 8.12 2.94 -22.40
N GLN A 343 8.62 2.50 -23.58
CA GLN A 343 7.82 2.41 -24.80
C GLN A 343 6.87 1.20 -24.84
N SER A 344 7.23 0.10 -24.20
CA SER A 344 6.42 -1.12 -24.15
C SER A 344 5.16 -0.92 -23.28
N GLY A 345 5.24 -0.19 -22.19
CA GLY A 345 4.07 0.20 -21.38
C GLY A 345 3.03 0.96 -22.20
N SER A 346 3.46 1.94 -23.02
CA SER A 346 2.55 2.73 -23.84
C SER A 346 1.96 1.97 -25.04
N ARG A 347 2.69 0.99 -25.61
CA ARG A 347 2.17 0.15 -26.72
C ARG A 347 1.25 -0.96 -26.22
N LEU A 348 1.62 -1.65 -25.14
CA LEU A 348 0.76 -2.67 -24.52
C LEU A 348 -0.50 -2.05 -23.93
N GLU A 349 -0.41 -0.88 -23.26
CA GLU A 349 -1.59 -0.16 -22.78
C GLU A 349 -2.51 0.27 -23.92
N ARG A 350 -1.98 0.74 -25.06
CA ARG A 350 -2.78 1.05 -26.25
C ARG A 350 -3.44 -0.21 -26.84
N VAL A 351 -2.71 -1.31 -26.97
CA VAL A 351 -3.26 -2.56 -27.50
C VAL A 351 -4.29 -3.13 -26.52
N THR A 352 -4.02 -3.10 -25.21
CA THR A 352 -4.97 -3.57 -24.19
C THR A 352 -6.20 -2.66 -24.11
N SER A 353 -6.04 -1.34 -24.20
CA SER A 353 -7.14 -0.37 -24.28
C SER A 353 -8.01 -0.61 -25.52
N ILE A 354 -7.39 -0.82 -26.69
CA ILE A 354 -8.10 -1.14 -27.94
C ILE A 354 -8.86 -2.47 -27.81
N LEU A 355 -8.25 -3.51 -27.21
CA LEU A 355 -8.91 -4.80 -27.00
C LEU A 355 -10.06 -4.71 -26.00
N ILE A 356 -9.91 -3.93 -24.93
CA ILE A 356 -10.97 -3.66 -23.95
C ILE A 356 -12.12 -2.89 -24.62
N ASP A 357 -11.83 -1.87 -25.42
CA ASP A 357 -12.83 -1.10 -26.19
C ASP A 357 -13.58 -2.00 -27.18
N ILE A 358 -12.87 -2.87 -27.90
CA ILE A 358 -13.49 -3.83 -28.81
C ILE A 358 -14.39 -4.82 -28.05
N GLN A 359 -13.93 -5.34 -26.90
CA GLN A 359 -14.75 -6.22 -26.07
C GLN A 359 -15.96 -5.52 -25.45
N GLN A 360 -15.84 -4.26 -25.06
CA GLN A 360 -16.98 -3.48 -24.58
C GLN A 360 -17.99 -3.21 -25.69
N ARG A 361 -17.54 -2.78 -26.87
CA ARG A 361 -18.43 -2.60 -28.04
C ARG A 361 -19.16 -3.88 -28.41
N GLN A 362 -18.47 -5.03 -28.41
CA GLN A 362 -19.09 -6.34 -28.67
C GLN A 362 -20.12 -6.74 -27.60
N ARG A 363 -19.90 -6.36 -26.33
CA ARG A 363 -20.90 -6.58 -25.27
C ARG A 363 -22.10 -5.68 -25.40
N ASP A 364 -21.90 -4.43 -25.77
CA ASP A 364 -22.95 -3.44 -25.95
C ASP A 364 -23.80 -3.80 -27.19
N ASP A 365 -23.18 -4.23 -28.29
CA ASP A 365 -23.88 -4.73 -29.48
C ASP A 365 -24.72 -5.98 -29.17
N ARG A 366 -24.20 -6.95 -28.42
CA ARG A 366 -24.97 -8.14 -27.99
C ARG A 366 -26.11 -7.76 -27.06
N ARG A 367 -25.94 -6.75 -26.21
CA ARG A 367 -26.98 -6.24 -25.32
C ARG A 367 -28.07 -5.53 -26.10
N SER A 368 -27.71 -4.71 -27.09
CA SER A 368 -28.65 -4.02 -28.00
C SER A 368 -29.44 -5.01 -28.83
N GLN A 369 -28.79 -6.01 -29.45
CA GLN A 369 -29.46 -7.06 -30.18
C GLN A 369 -30.42 -7.92 -29.32
N ARG A 370 -30.05 -8.12 -28.04
CA ARG A 370 -30.93 -8.81 -27.07
C ARG A 370 -32.16 -7.98 -26.71
N LEU A 371 -31.99 -6.68 -26.54
CA LEU A 371 -33.09 -5.74 -26.29
C LEU A 371 -34.02 -5.63 -27.49
N GLU A 372 -33.50 -5.57 -28.71
CA GLU A 372 -34.31 -5.55 -29.93
C GLU A 372 -35.11 -6.86 -30.13
N ARG A 373 -34.49 -8.02 -29.84
CA ARG A 373 -35.22 -9.30 -29.83
C ARG A 373 -36.35 -9.32 -28.79
N TRP A 374 -36.10 -8.80 -27.60
CA TRP A 374 -37.14 -8.69 -26.54
C TRP A 374 -38.26 -7.75 -26.93
N GLN A 375 -37.96 -6.61 -27.54
CA GLN A 375 -38.96 -5.67 -28.05
C GLN A 375 -39.79 -6.23 -29.21
N LYS A 376 -39.20 -7.05 -30.07
CA LYS A 376 -39.93 -7.77 -31.13
C LYS A 376 -40.88 -8.82 -30.55
N VAL A 377 -40.43 -9.58 -29.55
CA VAL A 377 -41.30 -10.58 -28.89
C VAL A 377 -42.44 -9.90 -28.11
N ALA A 378 -42.18 -8.80 -27.43
CA ALA A 378 -43.18 -8.03 -26.67
C ALA A 378 -44.23 -7.32 -27.56
N ARG A 379 -43.98 -7.17 -28.87
CA ARG A 379 -44.99 -6.63 -29.84
C ARG A 379 -45.82 -7.72 -30.52
N LEU A 380 -45.54 -9.01 -30.24
CA LEU A 380 -46.22 -10.15 -30.82
C LEU A 380 -47.14 -10.87 -29.79
N VAL A 381 -47.12 -10.36 -28.53
CA VAL A 381 -48.03 -10.75 -27.45
C VAL A 381 -48.92 -9.54 -27.13
#